data_0428e1d349a409081162a365e5e90328
#
_entry.id   0428e1d349a409081162a365e5e90328
#
_cell.length_a   1.000
_cell.length_b   1.000
_cell.length_c   1.000
_cell.angle_alpha   90.00
_cell.angle_beta   90.00
_cell.angle_gamma   90.00
#
_symmetry.space_group_name_H-M   'P 1'
#
loop_
_entity.id
_entity.type
_entity.pdbx_description
1 polymer ?
#
loop_
_entity_poly.entity_id
_entity_poly.type
_entity_poly.pdbx_seq_one_letter_code
_entity_poly.pdbx_strand_id
1 'polypeptide(L)'
;MSEENKEVEQTESKAEQTESCVDKENENVADKEVEQTGAETEADKETEQTETEEIETTDQTEVAATVAAVPPDVFVDKSVYEQIDKRKKGKKIAAIISVSVGGVILLCYLTLSIWFSFHFNKNTYIDGQNVSYHTVKSVKNTIDTYMSEYTLSVNGREHASFVIRPEDIDMTIQAVSNEKSIKKKQNGFLWFLYLNNKRKDYKTSYEVTYDKEKLYQFLKDQDCMQEKNMEKPKDAYVAVEKSEAVIVPETEGDYLDTDKVQEVVTMALEQVKDTVDLDEEACYENAEITADSKEIADRKKELETYLAVQIDYSIDRISWTLDASTFGSWLYYDNGKWKFKKKSVQAYVKQLAETYDTVGTTRTFQTYTGRYVEETGNRYGWAIDVEAETKGLREALASGKSQERTPEFSQTGAAYNKYGDIGYSYVEVDLSNQHVYLIIDGKLVEDSPCVTGCVKKGHGTPDGLYSITYKESPSVLRGEDYETKVNFWMPFNRGIGLHDATWRDKFGGDIYYSSGSHGCVNLPYQKAAVIYENIYAGMPVICYY
;
A
#
# COMPACT_ATOMS: atom_id res chain seq x y z
N MET A 1 37.94 15.78 3.51
CA MET A 1 36.91 15.59 4.53
C MET A 1 37.64 15.27 5.81
N SER A 2 37.61 16.16 6.77
CA SER A 2 38.39 16.12 7.99
C SER A 2 37.74 15.20 9.05
N GLU A 3 38.54 14.73 9.98
CA GLU A 3 38.12 13.81 11.06
C GLU A 3 36.96 14.34 11.93
N GLU A 4 36.69 15.64 11.95
CA GLU A 4 35.57 16.25 12.68
C GLU A 4 34.18 15.79 12.19
N ASN A 5 34.02 15.38 10.92
CA ASN A 5 32.72 14.89 10.42
C ASN A 5 32.40 13.44 10.80
N LYS A 6 33.37 12.69 11.33
CA LYS A 6 33.13 11.30 11.77
C LYS A 6 32.65 11.21 13.23
N GLU A 7 32.99 12.18 14.07
CA GLU A 7 32.53 12.22 15.48
C GLU A 7 31.07 12.66 15.60
N VAL A 8 30.58 13.50 14.68
CA VAL A 8 29.18 13.97 14.68
C VAL A 8 28.22 12.84 14.26
N GLU A 9 28.61 12.02 13.27
CA GLU A 9 27.79 10.86 12.87
C GLU A 9 27.72 9.74 13.92
N GLN A 10 28.76 9.59 14.76
CA GLN A 10 28.75 8.57 15.83
C GLN A 10 27.97 9.01 17.08
N THR A 11 27.79 10.30 17.31
CA THR A 11 26.98 10.79 18.42
C THR A 11 25.47 10.78 18.10
N GLU A 12 25.08 11.02 16.86
CA GLU A 12 23.67 10.91 16.45
C GLU A 12 23.17 9.44 16.45
N SER A 13 24.01 8.48 16.04
CA SER A 13 23.66 7.05 16.07
C SER A 13 23.50 6.48 17.49
N LYS A 14 24.11 7.09 18.50
CA LYS A 14 23.96 6.67 19.91
C LYS A 14 22.75 7.29 20.60
N ALA A 15 22.28 8.43 20.15
CA ALA A 15 21.07 9.07 20.67
C ALA A 15 19.79 8.35 20.21
N GLU A 16 19.75 7.85 18.97
CA GLU A 16 18.61 7.09 18.47
C GLU A 16 18.45 5.69 19.12
N GLN A 17 19.55 5.09 19.62
CA GLN A 17 19.47 3.79 20.29
C GLN A 17 19.01 3.87 21.77
N THR A 18 19.02 5.04 22.38
CA THR A 18 18.58 5.21 23.79
C THR A 18 17.09 5.56 23.91
N GLU A 19 16.46 6.11 22.88
CA GLU A 19 15.00 6.36 22.88
C GLU A 19 14.15 5.10 22.64
N SER A 20 14.71 4.05 22.07
CA SER A 20 13.97 2.81 21.76
C SER A 20 13.82 1.84 22.95
N CYS A 21 14.41 2.13 24.11
CA CYS A 21 14.43 1.23 25.28
C CYS A 21 13.52 1.65 26.44
N VAL A 22 12.78 2.76 26.36
CA VAL A 22 11.98 3.26 27.50
C VAL A 22 10.49 2.91 27.41
N ASP A 23 9.98 2.45 26.25
CA ASP A 23 8.53 2.20 26.06
C ASP A 23 8.10 0.72 26.17
N LYS A 24 8.87 -0.13 26.89
CA LYS A 24 8.53 -1.56 27.03
C LYS A 24 8.27 -2.05 28.46
N GLU A 25 7.96 -1.18 29.39
CA GLU A 25 7.47 -1.62 30.71
C GLU A 25 6.26 -0.78 31.12
N ASN A 26 5.07 -1.22 30.74
CA ASN A 26 3.82 -1.04 31.48
C ASN A 26 2.62 -1.48 30.65
N GLU A 27 2.38 -2.78 30.58
CA GLU A 27 1.04 -3.36 30.38
C GLU A 27 1.09 -4.84 30.77
N ASN A 28 0.87 -5.09 32.01
CA ASN A 28 0.35 -6.33 32.54
C ASN A 28 -0.23 -6.01 33.92
N VAL A 29 -1.53 -6.05 34.06
CA VAL A 29 -2.30 -6.57 35.18
C VAL A 29 -3.80 -6.31 34.96
N ALA A 30 -4.57 -7.39 35.17
CA ALA A 30 -6.01 -7.50 35.43
C ALA A 30 -6.96 -7.45 34.21
N ASP A 31 -7.95 -8.30 34.05
CA ASP A 31 -8.55 -9.27 34.98
C ASP A 31 -9.30 -10.35 34.23
N LYS A 32 -9.46 -11.45 34.93
CA LYS A 32 -10.24 -12.65 34.62
C LYS A 32 -11.74 -12.45 34.88
N GLU A 33 -12.50 -13.43 34.36
CA GLU A 33 -13.85 -13.88 34.75
C GLU A 33 -15.00 -13.16 34.00
N VAL A 34 -16.05 -13.80 33.50
CA VAL A 34 -16.84 -14.96 33.93
C VAL A 34 -17.69 -15.50 32.76
N GLU A 35 -17.66 -16.84 32.57
CA GLU A 35 -18.75 -17.82 32.44
C GLU A 35 -20.06 -17.56 31.65
N GLN A 36 -20.26 -18.55 30.78
CA GLN A 36 -21.43 -19.47 30.65
C GLN A 36 -22.82 -18.94 30.28
N THR A 37 -23.34 -19.64 29.36
CA THR A 37 -24.59 -20.42 29.12
C THR A 37 -25.10 -20.07 27.72
N GLY A 38 -25.54 -20.94 26.85
CA GLY A 38 -26.15 -22.24 26.96
C GLY A 38 -27.25 -22.35 25.93
N ALA A 39 -27.49 -23.56 25.44
CA ALA A 39 -28.70 -24.04 24.76
C ALA A 39 -28.86 -23.71 23.25
N GLU A 40 -28.66 -24.71 22.38
CA GLU A 40 -29.66 -25.70 21.89
C GLU A 40 -30.80 -25.08 21.06
N THR A 41 -30.90 -25.54 19.81
CA THR A 41 -32.02 -26.32 19.27
C THR A 41 -31.76 -26.67 17.77
N GLU A 42 -31.75 -27.96 17.48
CA GLU A 42 -32.58 -28.76 16.56
C GLU A 42 -32.63 -28.31 15.10
N ALA A 43 -32.04 -29.07 14.21
CA ALA A 43 -32.58 -30.24 13.49
C ALA A 43 -33.81 -29.96 12.59
N ASP A 44 -33.57 -30.07 11.30
CA ASP A 44 -34.59 -30.64 10.41
C ASP A 44 -33.93 -31.46 9.30
N LYS A 45 -34.34 -32.74 9.32
CA LYS A 45 -34.13 -33.74 8.29
C LYS A 45 -35.25 -33.62 7.29
N GLU A 46 -34.98 -33.51 6.03
CA GLU A 46 -35.90 -33.95 4.97
C GLU A 46 -35.32 -35.13 4.24
N THR A 47 -36.14 -36.18 4.32
CA THR A 47 -35.98 -37.49 3.69
C THR A 47 -36.74 -37.46 2.37
N GLU A 48 -36.07 -37.71 1.28
CA GLU A 48 -36.75 -37.95 0.01
C GLU A 48 -36.85 -39.46 -0.25
N GLN A 49 -38.10 -39.89 -0.37
CA GLN A 49 -38.52 -41.30 -0.61
C GLN A 49 -38.35 -41.65 -2.08
N THR A 50 -37.75 -42.79 -2.30
CA THR A 50 -37.78 -43.53 -3.58
C THR A 50 -39.04 -44.35 -3.65
N GLU A 51 -39.89 -44.09 -4.61
CA GLU A 51 -40.99 -44.97 -5.02
C GLU A 51 -40.47 -46.08 -5.95
N THR A 52 -40.72 -47.32 -5.54
CA THR A 52 -40.59 -48.54 -6.36
C THR A 52 -41.97 -48.93 -6.86
N GLU A 53 -42.19 -48.92 -8.16
CA GLU A 53 -43.37 -49.54 -8.76
C GLU A 53 -43.12 -51.05 -8.99
N GLU A 54 -43.91 -51.83 -8.33
CA GLU A 54 -44.16 -53.27 -8.62
C GLU A 54 -45.10 -53.37 -9.82
N ILE A 55 -44.77 -54.21 -10.78
CA ILE A 55 -45.71 -54.68 -11.79
C ILE A 55 -45.97 -56.18 -11.54
N GLU A 56 -47.19 -56.42 -11.21
CA GLU A 56 -47.81 -57.73 -10.97
C GLU A 56 -47.76 -58.67 -12.18
N THR A 57 -47.52 -59.94 -11.88
CA THR A 57 -47.76 -61.11 -12.73
C THR A 57 -49.20 -61.54 -12.63
N THR A 58 -49.87 -61.71 -13.75
CA THR A 58 -51.12 -62.54 -13.85
C THR A 58 -50.91 -63.53 -14.94
N ASP A 59 -50.87 -64.74 -14.59
CA ASP A 59 -51.79 -65.81 -14.41
C ASP A 59 -52.02 -66.66 -15.69
N GLN A 60 -51.74 -67.94 -15.54
CA GLN A 60 -51.93 -68.99 -16.48
C GLN A 60 -53.41 -69.35 -16.55
N THR A 61 -53.89 -69.64 -17.74
CA THR A 61 -55.10 -70.49 -17.85
C THR A 61 -54.90 -71.61 -18.87
N GLU A 62 -54.88 -72.80 -18.35
CA GLU A 62 -55.08 -74.06 -19.06
C GLU A 62 -56.36 -74.02 -19.86
N VAL A 63 -56.34 -74.55 -21.08
CA VAL A 63 -57.55 -75.13 -21.71
C VAL A 63 -57.25 -76.48 -22.22
N ALA A 64 -57.94 -77.44 -21.58
CA ALA A 64 -57.90 -78.83 -21.83
C ALA A 64 -58.50 -79.23 -23.19
N ALA A 65 -57.94 -80.27 -23.75
CA ALA A 65 -58.37 -80.92 -24.96
C ALA A 65 -59.73 -81.64 -24.83
N THR A 66 -60.60 -81.40 -25.78
CA THR A 66 -61.74 -82.27 -26.00
C THR A 66 -61.58 -82.99 -27.36
N VAL A 67 -61.42 -84.29 -27.31
CA VAL A 67 -61.40 -85.16 -28.48
C VAL A 67 -62.84 -85.39 -28.91
N ALA A 68 -63.20 -85.01 -30.12
CA ALA A 68 -64.44 -85.44 -30.77
C ALA A 68 -64.08 -86.29 -32.03
N ALA A 69 -64.70 -87.53 -32.07
CA ALA A 69 -64.53 -88.50 -33.13
C ALA A 69 -65.12 -88.05 -34.47
N VAL A 70 -64.40 -88.29 -35.51
CA VAL A 70 -64.81 -88.01 -36.91
C VAL A 70 -65.26 -89.31 -37.58
N PRO A 71 -66.39 -89.32 -38.26
CA PRO A 71 -66.88 -90.53 -39.01
C PRO A 71 -66.11 -90.73 -40.34
N PRO A 72 -66.05 -91.95 -40.86
CA PRO A 72 -65.30 -92.26 -42.06
C PRO A 72 -66.08 -91.86 -43.33
N ASP A 73 -65.38 -91.50 -44.36
CA ASP A 73 -65.71 -91.25 -45.76
C ASP A 73 -65.75 -89.79 -46.18
N VAL A 74 -64.55 -89.34 -46.53
CA VAL A 74 -64.40 -88.20 -47.51
C VAL A 74 -63.27 -88.58 -48.48
N PHE A 75 -63.63 -88.72 -49.77
CA PHE A 75 -62.72 -88.90 -50.86
C PHE A 75 -61.73 -87.72 -50.88
N VAL A 76 -60.47 -87.95 -50.62
CA VAL A 76 -59.43 -86.92 -50.72
C VAL A 76 -59.01 -86.79 -52.17
N ASP A 77 -59.29 -85.64 -52.74
CA ASP A 77 -58.90 -85.25 -54.11
C ASP A 77 -57.36 -85.30 -54.28
N LYS A 78 -56.93 -85.91 -55.35
CA LYS A 78 -55.50 -86.07 -55.70
C LYS A 78 -54.72 -84.76 -55.76
N SER A 79 -55.42 -83.65 -55.94
CA SER A 79 -54.85 -82.26 -55.95
C SER A 79 -54.33 -81.85 -54.58
N VAL A 80 -54.92 -82.37 -53.49
CA VAL A 80 -54.48 -82.06 -52.12
C VAL A 80 -53.14 -82.72 -51.79
N TYR A 81 -52.91 -83.92 -52.32
CA TYR A 81 -51.61 -84.63 -52.15
C TYR A 81 -50.47 -83.89 -52.89
N GLU A 82 -50.73 -83.34 -54.07
CA GLU A 82 -49.72 -82.56 -54.80
C GLU A 82 -49.40 -81.22 -54.10
N GLN A 83 -50.38 -80.55 -53.48
CA GLN A 83 -50.15 -79.31 -52.71
C GLN A 83 -49.41 -79.64 -51.37
N ILE A 84 -49.68 -80.73 -50.73
CA ILE A 84 -48.98 -81.18 -49.48
C ILE A 84 -47.51 -81.48 -49.82
N ASP A 85 -47.25 -82.15 -50.96
CA ASP A 85 -45.87 -82.50 -51.36
C ASP A 85 -45.09 -81.31 -51.82
N LYS A 86 -45.70 -80.30 -52.52
CA LYS A 86 -45.10 -79.00 -52.85
C LYS A 86 -44.82 -78.23 -51.56
N ARG A 87 -45.73 -78.18 -50.57
CA ARG A 87 -45.48 -77.54 -49.28
C ARG A 87 -44.39 -78.25 -48.46
N LYS A 88 -44.30 -79.60 -48.51
CA LYS A 88 -43.23 -80.36 -47.86
C LYS A 88 -41.85 -80.11 -48.51
N LYS A 89 -41.79 -80.06 -49.86
CA LYS A 89 -40.56 -79.68 -50.59
C LYS A 89 -40.17 -78.23 -50.36
N GLY A 90 -41.15 -77.30 -50.36
CA GLY A 90 -40.89 -75.87 -50.02
C GLY A 90 -40.38 -75.72 -48.59
N LYS A 91 -40.96 -76.38 -47.62
CA LYS A 91 -40.46 -76.36 -46.25
C LYS A 91 -39.05 -76.97 -46.09
N LYS A 92 -38.74 -78.07 -46.85
CA LYS A 92 -37.37 -78.60 -46.86
C LYS A 92 -36.36 -77.68 -47.49
N ILE A 93 -36.72 -77.03 -48.63
CA ILE A 93 -35.85 -76.01 -49.27
C ILE A 93 -35.69 -74.82 -48.40
N ALA A 94 -36.77 -74.31 -47.78
CA ALA A 94 -36.71 -73.22 -46.83
C ALA A 94 -35.86 -73.57 -45.61
N ALA A 95 -35.98 -74.79 -45.07
CA ALA A 95 -35.14 -75.26 -43.97
C ALA A 95 -33.65 -75.38 -44.36
N ILE A 96 -33.36 -75.87 -45.57
CA ILE A 96 -31.98 -75.95 -46.08
C ILE A 96 -31.39 -74.50 -46.27
N ILE A 97 -32.17 -73.57 -46.83
CA ILE A 97 -31.75 -72.19 -46.98
C ILE A 97 -31.54 -71.55 -45.60
N SER A 98 -32.45 -71.77 -44.67
CA SER A 98 -32.30 -71.23 -43.29
C SER A 98 -31.09 -71.83 -42.56
N VAL A 99 -30.81 -73.12 -42.70
CA VAL A 99 -29.60 -73.73 -42.14
C VAL A 99 -28.34 -73.23 -42.80
N SER A 100 -28.37 -73.02 -44.15
CA SER A 100 -27.23 -72.49 -44.86
C SER A 100 -26.96 -71.00 -44.50
N VAL A 101 -28.01 -70.17 -44.43
CA VAL A 101 -27.89 -68.76 -43.95
C VAL A 101 -27.44 -68.72 -42.52
N GLY A 102 -28.01 -69.52 -41.65
CA GLY A 102 -27.58 -69.67 -40.24
C GLY A 102 -26.12 -70.10 -40.11
N GLY A 103 -25.69 -71.03 -40.97
CA GLY A 103 -24.30 -71.51 -41.02
C GLY A 103 -23.34 -70.39 -41.44
N VAL A 104 -23.73 -69.59 -42.49
CA VAL A 104 -22.94 -68.41 -42.89
C VAL A 104 -22.88 -67.38 -41.80
N ILE A 105 -23.99 -67.06 -41.15
CA ILE A 105 -24.04 -66.13 -40.05
C ILE A 105 -23.13 -66.57 -38.89
N LEU A 106 -23.21 -67.86 -38.55
CA LEU A 106 -22.38 -68.47 -37.52
C LEU A 106 -20.88 -68.39 -37.87
N LEU A 107 -20.58 -68.69 -39.13
CA LEU A 107 -19.20 -68.63 -39.64
C LEU A 107 -18.65 -67.16 -39.61
N CYS A 108 -19.47 -66.23 -40.04
CA CYS A 108 -19.12 -64.76 -39.92
C CYS A 108 -18.95 -64.36 -38.45
N TYR A 109 -19.83 -64.79 -37.56
CA TYR A 109 -19.74 -64.56 -36.16
C TYR A 109 -18.45 -65.13 -35.54
N LEU A 110 -18.13 -66.36 -35.86
CA LEU A 110 -16.91 -66.98 -35.36
C LEU A 110 -15.64 -66.36 -35.90
N THR A 111 -15.62 -66.02 -37.18
CA THR A 111 -14.45 -65.30 -37.79
C THR A 111 -14.23 -63.92 -37.18
N LEU A 112 -15.28 -63.14 -36.96
CA LEU A 112 -15.22 -61.87 -36.29
C LEU A 112 -14.84 -62.03 -34.80
N SER A 113 -15.38 -63.05 -34.12
CA SER A 113 -15.03 -63.32 -32.71
C SER A 113 -13.55 -63.70 -32.55
N ILE A 114 -13.01 -64.48 -33.48
CA ILE A 114 -11.56 -64.77 -33.49
C ILE A 114 -10.78 -63.52 -33.80
N TRP A 115 -11.18 -62.72 -34.78
CA TRP A 115 -10.51 -61.49 -35.12
C TRP A 115 -10.49 -60.52 -33.95
N PHE A 116 -11.65 -60.25 -33.27
CA PHE A 116 -11.75 -59.43 -32.09
C PHE A 116 -11.06 -60.03 -30.86
N SER A 117 -10.73 -61.30 -30.85
CA SER A 117 -9.90 -61.88 -29.77
C SER A 117 -8.46 -61.34 -29.79
N PHE A 118 -7.98 -60.92 -30.95
CA PHE A 118 -6.63 -60.35 -31.14
C PHE A 118 -6.62 -58.83 -31.30
N HIS A 119 -7.77 -58.18 -31.58
CA HIS A 119 -7.89 -56.75 -31.81
C HIS A 119 -8.72 -56.08 -30.72
N PHE A 120 -8.36 -54.84 -30.36
CA PHE A 120 -9.15 -54.04 -29.42
C PHE A 120 -10.55 -53.77 -29.98
N ASN A 121 -11.54 -53.69 -29.11
CA ASN A 121 -12.91 -53.39 -29.47
C ASN A 121 -13.05 -51.93 -29.88
N LYS A 122 -14.16 -51.61 -30.59
CA LYS A 122 -14.51 -50.24 -30.98
C LYS A 122 -14.55 -49.31 -29.77
N ASN A 123 -14.15 -48.05 -29.96
CA ASN A 123 -14.14 -46.99 -28.95
C ASN A 123 -13.23 -47.28 -27.74
N THR A 124 -12.16 -48.07 -27.94
CA THR A 124 -11.11 -48.26 -26.95
C THR A 124 -10.01 -47.22 -27.12
N TYR A 125 -9.68 -46.54 -26.03
CA TYR A 125 -8.62 -45.55 -25.97
C TYR A 125 -7.63 -45.96 -24.86
N ILE A 126 -6.35 -45.80 -25.12
CA ILE A 126 -5.27 -45.97 -24.16
C ILE A 126 -4.45 -44.70 -24.14
N ASP A 127 -4.30 -44.05 -22.98
CA ASP A 127 -3.62 -42.77 -22.80
C ASP A 127 -4.09 -41.71 -23.79
N GLY A 128 -5.41 -41.66 -24.03
CA GLY A 128 -6.03 -40.72 -24.97
C GLY A 128 -5.95 -41.15 -26.45
N GLN A 129 -5.11 -42.09 -26.81
CA GLN A 129 -4.93 -42.58 -28.17
C GLN A 129 -6.02 -43.63 -28.56
N ASN A 130 -6.60 -43.46 -29.75
CA ASN A 130 -7.60 -44.41 -30.25
C ASN A 130 -6.92 -45.69 -30.73
N VAL A 131 -7.06 -46.76 -29.97
CA VAL A 131 -6.51 -48.12 -30.27
C VAL A 131 -7.55 -49.08 -30.82
N SER A 132 -8.75 -48.60 -31.18
CA SER A 132 -9.82 -49.46 -31.75
C SER A 132 -9.31 -50.22 -32.97
N TYR A 133 -9.60 -51.51 -33.01
CA TYR A 133 -9.22 -52.39 -34.11
C TYR A 133 -7.72 -52.64 -34.30
N HIS A 134 -6.86 -52.14 -33.42
CA HIS A 134 -5.44 -52.44 -33.40
C HIS A 134 -5.11 -53.70 -32.63
N THR A 135 -4.01 -54.37 -32.97
CA THR A 135 -3.51 -55.51 -32.20
C THR A 135 -2.72 -55.02 -30.99
N VAL A 136 -2.58 -55.86 -29.96
CA VAL A 136 -1.74 -55.55 -28.79
C VAL A 136 -0.30 -55.18 -29.19
N LYS A 137 0.25 -55.89 -30.19
CA LYS A 137 1.61 -55.60 -30.69
C LYS A 137 1.71 -54.21 -31.35
N SER A 138 0.70 -53.87 -32.16
CA SER A 138 0.67 -52.54 -32.82
C SER A 138 0.58 -51.42 -31.77
N VAL A 139 -0.32 -51.58 -30.78
CA VAL A 139 -0.49 -50.59 -29.71
C VAL A 139 0.79 -50.44 -28.90
N LYS A 140 1.45 -51.55 -28.56
CA LYS A 140 2.73 -51.50 -27.86
C LYS A 140 3.79 -50.70 -28.66
N ASN A 141 3.93 -51.01 -29.95
CA ASN A 141 4.89 -50.28 -30.78
C ASN A 141 4.58 -48.76 -30.85
N THR A 142 3.29 -48.38 -30.91
CA THR A 142 2.90 -46.96 -30.91
C THR A 142 3.26 -46.29 -29.59
N ILE A 143 3.03 -46.98 -28.46
CA ILE A 143 3.41 -46.49 -27.12
C ILE A 143 4.95 -46.34 -27.01
N ASP A 144 5.69 -47.39 -27.43
CA ASP A 144 7.16 -47.36 -27.38
C ASP A 144 7.72 -46.23 -28.26
N THR A 145 7.14 -45.94 -29.43
CA THR A 145 7.53 -44.81 -30.27
C THR A 145 7.22 -43.48 -29.59
N TYR A 146 6.02 -43.30 -29.05
CA TYR A 146 5.64 -42.09 -28.33
C TYR A 146 6.57 -41.82 -27.14
N MET A 147 6.93 -42.86 -26.39
CA MET A 147 7.85 -42.72 -25.26
C MET A 147 9.29 -42.38 -25.69
N SER A 148 9.71 -42.82 -26.88
CA SER A 148 11.04 -42.44 -27.43
C SER A 148 11.13 -40.99 -27.91
N GLU A 149 9.98 -40.37 -28.16
CA GLU A 149 9.86 -38.97 -28.59
C GLU A 149 9.35 -38.07 -27.44
N TYR A 150 9.22 -38.62 -26.23
CA TYR A 150 8.71 -37.89 -25.07
C TYR A 150 9.57 -36.66 -24.78
N THR A 151 8.90 -35.57 -24.45
CA THR A 151 9.52 -34.35 -23.90
C THR A 151 8.58 -33.74 -22.88
N LEU A 152 9.11 -33.18 -21.81
CA LEU A 152 8.35 -32.36 -20.88
C LEU A 152 8.58 -30.89 -21.22
N SER A 153 7.53 -30.20 -21.61
CA SER A 153 7.54 -28.74 -21.80
C SER A 153 7.14 -28.05 -20.49
N VAL A 154 8.05 -27.28 -19.94
CA VAL A 154 7.81 -26.44 -18.77
C VAL A 154 7.57 -25.01 -19.23
N ASN A 155 6.41 -24.47 -18.89
CA ASN A 155 5.97 -23.13 -19.22
C ASN A 155 5.88 -22.28 -17.97
N GLY A 156 6.27 -21.03 -18.07
CA GLY A 156 6.18 -20.06 -16.98
C GLY A 156 5.98 -18.65 -17.51
N ARG A 157 6.00 -17.67 -16.61
CA ARG A 157 5.83 -16.26 -16.94
C ARG A 157 6.93 -15.79 -17.88
N GLU A 158 6.59 -14.89 -18.80
CA GLU A 158 7.52 -14.24 -19.73
C GLU A 158 8.47 -15.20 -20.47
N HIS A 159 9.69 -15.34 -19.99
CA HIS A 159 10.77 -16.11 -20.62
C HIS A 159 11.08 -17.44 -19.90
N ALA A 160 10.30 -17.80 -18.88
CA ALA A 160 10.53 -19.01 -18.10
C ALA A 160 9.95 -20.25 -18.79
N SER A 161 10.38 -20.54 -20.04
CA SER A 161 9.97 -21.74 -20.77
C SER A 161 11.17 -22.54 -21.19
N PHE A 162 11.16 -23.84 -20.91
CA PHE A 162 12.21 -24.78 -21.32
C PHE A 162 11.62 -26.17 -21.56
N VAL A 163 12.39 -27.02 -22.21
CA VAL A 163 11.98 -28.38 -22.54
C VAL A 163 13.01 -29.35 -22.00
N ILE A 164 12.56 -30.34 -21.27
CA ILE A 164 13.39 -31.45 -20.79
C ILE A 164 13.20 -32.64 -21.70
N ARG A 165 14.31 -33.16 -22.22
CA ARG A 165 14.37 -34.36 -23.04
C ARG A 165 14.95 -35.52 -22.26
N PRO A 166 14.62 -36.77 -22.59
CA PRO A 166 15.21 -37.93 -21.93
C PRO A 166 16.73 -37.93 -21.90
N GLU A 167 17.38 -37.47 -22.98
CA GLU A 167 18.85 -37.38 -23.07
C GLU A 167 19.48 -36.37 -22.12
N ASP A 168 18.72 -35.34 -21.70
CA ASP A 168 19.24 -34.27 -20.82
C ASP A 168 19.47 -34.81 -19.40
N ILE A 169 18.70 -35.83 -18.99
CA ILE A 169 18.67 -36.33 -17.61
C ILE A 169 18.85 -37.86 -17.51
N ASP A 170 19.35 -38.50 -18.57
CA ASP A 170 19.47 -39.98 -18.70
C ASP A 170 18.17 -40.70 -18.36
N MET A 171 17.04 -40.17 -18.83
CA MET A 171 15.71 -40.69 -18.52
C MET A 171 15.39 -41.90 -19.39
N THR A 172 14.82 -42.92 -18.77
CA THR A 172 14.23 -44.07 -19.47
C THR A 172 12.80 -44.28 -18.99
N ILE A 173 11.90 -44.44 -19.96
CA ILE A 173 10.46 -44.68 -19.71
C ILE A 173 10.11 -46.07 -20.24
N GLN A 174 9.67 -46.94 -19.35
CA GLN A 174 9.20 -48.27 -19.73
C GLN A 174 7.71 -48.42 -19.44
N ALA A 175 6.92 -48.72 -20.46
CA ALA A 175 5.51 -49.06 -20.26
C ALA A 175 5.42 -50.38 -19.50
N VAL A 176 4.86 -50.36 -18.30
CA VAL A 176 4.46 -51.58 -17.59
C VAL A 176 3.33 -52.18 -18.39
N SER A 177 3.63 -53.21 -19.22
CA SER A 177 2.77 -53.74 -20.27
C SER A 177 1.38 -54.09 -19.76
N ASN A 178 0.47 -53.15 -19.93
CA ASN A 178 -0.91 -53.21 -19.47
C ASN A 178 -1.88 -53.54 -20.62
N GLU A 179 -1.40 -53.43 -21.89
CA GLU A 179 -2.20 -53.62 -23.09
C GLU A 179 -2.77 -55.01 -23.20
N LYS A 180 -1.96 -56.05 -22.84
CA LYS A 180 -2.43 -57.44 -22.74
C LYS A 180 -3.52 -57.60 -21.68
N SER A 181 -3.36 -56.96 -20.54
CA SER A 181 -4.33 -56.99 -19.44
C SER A 181 -5.64 -56.28 -19.83
N ILE A 182 -5.53 -55.10 -20.48
CA ILE A 182 -6.67 -54.34 -21.01
C ILE A 182 -7.40 -55.18 -22.06
N LYS A 183 -6.64 -55.77 -23.01
CA LYS A 183 -7.22 -56.66 -24.03
C LYS A 183 -7.90 -57.88 -23.43
N LYS A 184 -7.30 -58.52 -22.39
CA LYS A 184 -7.88 -59.67 -21.70
C LYS A 184 -9.23 -59.35 -21.05
N LYS A 185 -9.47 -58.11 -20.65
CA LYS A 185 -10.78 -57.66 -20.15
C LYS A 185 -11.85 -57.53 -21.23
N GLN A 186 -11.45 -57.57 -22.51
CA GLN A 186 -12.35 -57.49 -23.66
C GLN A 186 -12.56 -58.87 -24.27
N ASN A 187 -13.75 -59.45 -24.06
CA ASN A 187 -14.08 -60.76 -24.62
C ASN A 187 -14.40 -60.61 -26.12
N GLY A 188 -13.55 -61.20 -26.97
CA GLY A 188 -13.73 -61.17 -28.43
C GLY A 188 -15.02 -61.82 -28.92
N PHE A 189 -15.58 -62.79 -28.17
CA PHE A 189 -16.87 -63.44 -28.52
C PHE A 189 -18.07 -62.50 -28.23
N LEU A 190 -17.90 -61.47 -27.43
CA LEU A 190 -18.95 -60.49 -27.14
C LEU A 190 -18.76 -59.19 -27.93
N TRP A 191 -18.00 -59.22 -29.06
CA TRP A 191 -17.65 -58.01 -29.85
C TRP A 191 -18.87 -57.20 -30.26
N PHE A 192 -20.00 -57.81 -30.55
CA PHE A 192 -21.23 -57.16 -30.98
C PHE A 192 -21.83 -56.26 -29.88
N LEU A 193 -21.59 -56.54 -28.61
CA LEU A 193 -22.03 -55.70 -27.48
C LEU A 193 -21.23 -54.38 -27.42
N TYR A 194 -20.03 -54.37 -27.99
CA TYR A 194 -19.16 -53.21 -27.98
C TYR A 194 -19.39 -52.27 -29.17
N LEU A 195 -20.20 -52.66 -30.16
CA LEU A 195 -20.46 -51.81 -31.33
C LEU A 195 -21.18 -50.51 -30.99
N ASN A 196 -21.99 -50.50 -29.93
CA ASN A 196 -22.74 -49.34 -29.46
C ASN A 196 -22.21 -48.73 -28.13
N ASN A 197 -21.06 -49.23 -27.64
CA ASN A 197 -20.50 -48.73 -26.41
C ASN A 197 -19.98 -47.29 -26.56
N LYS A 198 -20.12 -46.51 -25.46
CA LYS A 198 -19.44 -45.19 -25.28
C LYS A 198 -17.92 -45.41 -25.26
N ARG A 199 -17.18 -44.35 -25.49
CA ARG A 199 -15.72 -44.28 -25.35
C ARG A 199 -15.27 -44.90 -24.01
N LYS A 200 -14.27 -45.77 -24.06
CA LYS A 200 -13.62 -46.36 -22.89
C LYS A 200 -12.16 -46.00 -22.90
N ASP A 201 -11.79 -45.20 -21.91
CA ASP A 201 -10.42 -44.78 -21.71
C ASP A 201 -9.74 -45.68 -20.67
N TYR A 202 -8.54 -46.12 -21.01
CA TYR A 202 -7.64 -46.85 -20.14
C TYR A 202 -6.35 -46.07 -19.99
N LYS A 203 -5.70 -46.16 -18.84
CA LYS A 203 -4.36 -45.59 -18.61
C LYS A 203 -3.32 -46.71 -18.53
N THR A 204 -2.16 -46.45 -19.10
CA THR A 204 -0.96 -47.28 -18.96
C THR A 204 -0.21 -46.82 -17.72
N SER A 205 0.42 -47.75 -17.03
CA SER A 205 1.37 -47.42 -15.97
C SER A 205 2.77 -47.41 -16.60
N TYR A 206 3.54 -46.41 -16.24
CA TYR A 206 4.93 -46.26 -16.70
C TYR A 206 5.87 -46.45 -15.50
N GLU A 207 7.01 -47.07 -15.73
CA GLU A 207 8.14 -47.09 -14.83
C GLU A 207 9.17 -46.09 -15.39
N VAL A 208 9.40 -45.01 -14.65
CA VAL A 208 10.28 -43.92 -15.03
C VAL A 208 11.52 -43.99 -14.19
N THR A 209 12.69 -43.92 -14.81
CA THR A 209 13.96 -43.80 -14.11
C THR A 209 14.76 -42.67 -14.79
N TYR A 210 15.44 -41.85 -14.01
CA TYR A 210 16.27 -40.75 -14.49
C TYR A 210 17.36 -40.45 -13.46
N ASP A 211 18.39 -39.74 -13.89
CA ASP A 211 19.47 -39.26 -13.00
C ASP A 211 19.00 -37.95 -12.31
N LYS A 212 18.81 -38.04 -10.99
CA LYS A 212 18.33 -36.93 -10.19
C LYS A 212 19.33 -35.76 -10.12
N GLU A 213 20.63 -36.07 -10.14
CA GLU A 213 21.65 -35.04 -10.10
C GLU A 213 21.71 -34.27 -11.43
N LYS A 214 21.58 -34.99 -12.56
CA LYS A 214 21.46 -34.33 -13.88
C LYS A 214 20.22 -33.46 -13.99
N LEU A 215 19.08 -33.92 -13.50
CA LEU A 215 17.88 -33.10 -13.45
C LEU A 215 18.10 -31.83 -12.63
N TYR A 216 18.70 -31.95 -11.46
CA TYR A 216 19.03 -30.78 -10.62
C TYR A 216 19.94 -29.79 -11.34
N GLN A 217 21.02 -30.27 -11.97
CA GLN A 217 21.93 -29.41 -12.72
C GLN A 217 21.25 -28.79 -13.94
N PHE A 218 20.47 -29.58 -14.70
CA PHE A 218 19.72 -29.07 -15.85
C PHE A 218 18.79 -27.93 -15.45
N LEU A 219 18.02 -28.08 -14.36
CA LEU A 219 17.14 -27.02 -13.86
C LEU A 219 17.94 -25.79 -13.42
N LYS A 220 19.00 -25.97 -12.67
CA LYS A 220 19.85 -24.89 -12.18
C LYS A 220 20.50 -24.09 -13.31
N ASP A 221 20.80 -24.71 -14.44
CA ASP A 221 21.42 -24.08 -15.61
C ASP A 221 20.40 -23.25 -16.43
N GLN A 222 19.09 -23.37 -16.17
CA GLN A 222 18.09 -22.56 -16.84
C GLN A 222 18.19 -21.09 -16.36
N ASP A 223 18.11 -20.16 -17.29
CA ASP A 223 18.21 -18.72 -16.99
C ASP A 223 17.14 -18.24 -16.00
N CYS A 224 15.92 -18.77 -16.11
CA CYS A 224 14.82 -18.46 -15.21
C CYS A 224 14.99 -19.00 -13.78
N MET A 225 15.89 -19.98 -13.57
CA MET A 225 16.18 -20.56 -12.25
C MET A 225 17.31 -19.82 -11.53
N GLN A 226 17.90 -18.79 -12.13
CA GLN A 226 18.99 -18.02 -11.53
C GLN A 226 18.44 -16.77 -10.87
N GLU A 227 18.59 -16.65 -9.55
CA GLU A 227 18.07 -15.54 -8.72
C GLU A 227 18.42 -14.15 -9.27
N LYS A 228 19.61 -14.00 -9.91
CA LYS A 228 20.03 -12.73 -10.52
C LYS A 228 19.16 -12.26 -11.70
N ASN A 229 18.40 -13.17 -12.30
CA ASN A 229 17.54 -12.92 -13.45
C ASN A 229 16.06 -12.82 -13.05
N MET A 230 15.75 -13.00 -11.76
CA MET A 230 14.39 -12.97 -11.23
C MET A 230 14.06 -11.61 -10.64
N GLU A 231 12.85 -11.13 -10.84
CA GLU A 231 12.29 -9.94 -10.18
C GLU A 231 11.31 -10.36 -9.09
N LYS A 232 11.56 -9.89 -7.86
CA LYS A 232 10.61 -10.13 -6.75
C LYS A 232 9.32 -9.37 -6.97
N PRO A 233 8.19 -9.94 -6.55
CA PRO A 233 6.93 -9.23 -6.55
C PRO A 233 7.03 -8.00 -5.65
N LYS A 234 6.25 -6.97 -5.95
CA LYS A 234 6.12 -5.77 -5.12
C LYS A 234 4.66 -5.58 -4.77
N ASP A 235 4.41 -5.33 -3.51
CA ASP A 235 3.08 -5.06 -3.00
C ASP A 235 2.47 -3.78 -3.61
N ALA A 236 1.17 -3.79 -3.75
CA ALA A 236 0.42 -2.58 -4.01
C ALA A 236 0.60 -1.58 -2.86
N TYR A 237 0.64 -0.31 -3.19
CA TYR A 237 0.74 0.76 -2.19
C TYR A 237 -0.07 1.97 -2.61
N VAL A 238 -0.30 2.87 -1.65
CA VAL A 238 -0.99 4.14 -1.90
C VAL A 238 0.04 5.25 -1.97
N ALA A 239 -0.01 6.04 -3.03
CA ALA A 239 0.84 7.21 -3.27
C ALA A 239 0.03 8.50 -3.31
N VAL A 240 0.72 9.63 -3.17
CA VAL A 240 0.14 10.95 -3.44
C VAL A 240 0.63 11.44 -4.79
N GLU A 241 -0.30 11.61 -5.73
CA GLU A 241 -0.03 12.20 -7.04
C GLU A 241 -0.97 13.39 -7.26
N LYS A 242 -0.40 14.56 -7.59
CA LYS A 242 -1.15 15.81 -7.81
C LYS A 242 -2.18 16.11 -6.70
N SER A 243 -1.78 15.87 -5.45
CA SER A 243 -2.62 16.06 -4.25
C SER A 243 -3.80 15.07 -4.11
N GLU A 244 -3.80 14.00 -4.85
CA GLU A 244 -4.81 12.93 -4.80
C GLU A 244 -4.17 11.63 -4.31
N ALA A 245 -4.96 10.80 -3.65
CA ALA A 245 -4.55 9.46 -3.23
C ALA A 245 -4.72 8.48 -4.40
N VAL A 246 -3.64 7.92 -4.89
CA VAL A 246 -3.62 6.97 -6.02
C VAL A 246 -3.13 5.62 -5.54
N ILE A 247 -3.80 4.56 -5.96
CA ILE A 247 -3.31 3.19 -5.76
C ILE A 247 -2.31 2.88 -6.87
N VAL A 248 -1.10 2.54 -6.48
CA VAL A 248 -0.10 1.94 -7.36
C VAL A 248 -0.25 0.43 -7.22
N PRO A 249 -0.63 -0.28 -8.29
CA PRO A 249 -0.86 -1.71 -8.23
C PRO A 249 0.42 -2.47 -7.94
N GLU A 250 0.26 -3.67 -7.45
CA GLU A 250 1.33 -4.65 -7.29
C GLU A 250 1.97 -5.01 -8.64
N THR A 251 3.18 -5.51 -8.55
CA THR A 251 3.85 -6.16 -9.68
C THR A 251 4.04 -7.63 -9.32
N GLU A 252 3.60 -8.52 -10.19
CA GLU A 252 3.66 -9.96 -9.92
C GLU A 252 5.10 -10.48 -9.87
N GLY A 253 6.01 -9.86 -10.64
CA GLY A 253 7.37 -10.35 -10.76
C GLY A 253 7.45 -11.74 -11.41
N ASP A 254 8.64 -12.33 -11.40
CA ASP A 254 8.91 -13.67 -11.94
C ASP A 254 9.81 -14.50 -11.00
N TYR A 255 9.79 -14.16 -9.69
CA TYR A 255 10.62 -14.84 -8.70
C TYR A 255 10.09 -16.23 -8.40
N LEU A 256 10.83 -17.28 -8.85
CA LEU A 256 10.48 -18.68 -8.68
C LEU A 256 10.96 -19.23 -7.34
N ASP A 257 10.10 -20.01 -6.69
CA ASP A 257 10.51 -20.97 -5.66
C ASP A 257 11.17 -22.19 -6.37
N THR A 258 12.49 -22.17 -6.44
CA THR A 258 13.29 -23.17 -7.17
C THR A 258 13.13 -24.59 -6.62
N ASP A 259 12.91 -24.73 -5.31
CA ASP A 259 12.67 -26.04 -4.68
C ASP A 259 11.30 -26.59 -5.12
N LYS A 260 10.30 -25.74 -5.17
CA LYS A 260 8.96 -26.11 -5.64
C LYS A 260 8.95 -26.44 -7.14
N VAL A 261 9.66 -25.68 -7.96
CA VAL A 261 9.84 -26.02 -9.39
C VAL A 261 10.44 -27.41 -9.55
N GLN A 262 11.48 -27.73 -8.78
CA GLN A 262 12.09 -29.05 -8.80
C GLN A 262 11.10 -30.15 -8.40
N GLU A 263 10.29 -29.92 -7.38
CA GLU A 263 9.24 -30.87 -6.93
C GLU A 263 8.21 -31.11 -8.02
N VAL A 264 7.65 -30.03 -8.58
CA VAL A 264 6.62 -30.07 -9.61
C VAL A 264 7.12 -30.76 -10.89
N VAL A 265 8.32 -30.40 -11.35
CA VAL A 265 8.95 -31.03 -12.51
C VAL A 265 9.22 -32.50 -12.26
N THR A 266 9.71 -32.88 -11.06
CA THR A 266 9.91 -34.26 -10.66
C THR A 266 8.60 -35.05 -10.75
N MET A 267 7.51 -34.54 -10.18
CA MET A 267 6.21 -35.18 -10.24
C MET A 267 5.67 -35.29 -11.67
N ALA A 268 5.90 -34.30 -12.50
CA ALA A 268 5.49 -34.32 -13.90
C ALA A 268 6.22 -35.39 -14.71
N LEU A 269 7.54 -35.53 -14.53
CA LEU A 269 8.34 -36.57 -15.15
C LEU A 269 7.91 -37.97 -14.70
N GLU A 270 7.66 -38.18 -13.40
CA GLU A 270 7.19 -39.47 -12.85
C GLU A 270 5.78 -39.85 -13.36
N GLN A 271 4.96 -38.85 -13.64
CA GLN A 271 3.60 -39.04 -14.20
C GLN A 271 3.58 -39.03 -15.72
N VAL A 272 4.71 -38.85 -16.38
CA VAL A 272 4.86 -38.73 -17.85
C VAL A 272 3.87 -37.71 -18.40
N LYS A 273 3.84 -36.50 -17.81
CA LYS A 273 3.07 -35.35 -18.33
C LYS A 273 3.81 -34.75 -19.52
N ASP A 274 3.08 -34.24 -20.51
CA ASP A 274 3.67 -33.56 -21.67
C ASP A 274 4.00 -32.09 -21.37
N THR A 275 3.26 -31.48 -20.43
CA THR A 275 3.39 -30.06 -20.08
C THR A 275 3.23 -29.83 -18.58
N VAL A 276 3.91 -28.80 -18.10
CA VAL A 276 3.75 -28.20 -16.77
C VAL A 276 3.69 -26.70 -16.95
N ASP A 277 2.76 -26.07 -16.26
CA ASP A 277 2.68 -24.63 -16.14
C ASP A 277 3.07 -24.21 -14.72
N LEU A 278 4.16 -23.44 -14.58
CA LEU A 278 4.70 -23.04 -13.29
C LEU A 278 3.81 -22.06 -12.54
N ASP A 279 2.95 -21.33 -13.26
CA ASP A 279 1.99 -20.40 -12.66
C ASP A 279 0.79 -21.17 -12.09
N GLU A 280 0.23 -22.10 -12.86
CA GLU A 280 -0.87 -22.99 -12.41
C GLU A 280 -0.46 -23.84 -11.19
N GLU A 281 0.80 -24.29 -11.15
CA GLU A 281 1.36 -25.06 -10.03
C GLU A 281 1.84 -24.15 -8.87
N ALA A 282 1.60 -22.83 -8.97
CA ALA A 282 1.95 -21.81 -7.99
C ALA A 282 3.42 -21.84 -7.57
N CYS A 283 4.34 -21.92 -8.54
CA CYS A 283 5.78 -21.92 -8.31
C CYS A 283 6.38 -20.50 -8.16
N TYR A 284 5.60 -19.44 -8.32
CA TYR A 284 6.05 -18.06 -8.17
C TYR A 284 5.73 -17.50 -6.80
N GLU A 285 6.62 -16.65 -6.28
CA GLU A 285 6.24 -15.76 -5.19
C GLU A 285 5.22 -14.73 -5.71
N ASN A 286 4.20 -14.44 -4.92
CA ASN A 286 3.19 -13.45 -5.26
C ASN A 286 3.28 -12.28 -4.29
N ALA A 287 2.80 -11.11 -4.72
CA ALA A 287 2.63 -9.96 -3.84
C ALA A 287 1.68 -10.32 -2.67
N GLU A 288 2.04 -9.88 -1.46
CA GLU A 288 1.22 -10.12 -0.27
C GLU A 288 0.00 -9.20 -0.22
N ILE A 289 0.17 -7.97 -0.75
CA ILE A 289 -0.87 -6.94 -0.76
C ILE A 289 -1.19 -6.57 -2.21
N THR A 290 -2.44 -6.78 -2.61
CA THR A 290 -2.94 -6.49 -3.96
C THR A 290 -3.75 -5.19 -3.99
N ALA A 291 -3.89 -4.56 -5.16
CA ALA A 291 -4.58 -3.29 -5.35
C ALA A 291 -6.08 -3.35 -5.00
N ASP A 292 -6.69 -4.50 -5.11
CA ASP A 292 -8.10 -4.75 -4.78
C ASP A 292 -8.31 -5.17 -3.31
N SER A 293 -7.21 -5.31 -2.54
CA SER A 293 -7.30 -5.68 -1.13
C SER A 293 -8.01 -4.61 -0.31
N LYS A 294 -8.77 -5.06 0.70
CA LYS A 294 -9.42 -4.16 1.65
C LYS A 294 -8.41 -3.24 2.35
N GLU A 295 -7.22 -3.74 2.60
CA GLU A 295 -6.16 -2.99 3.27
C GLU A 295 -5.74 -1.76 2.46
N ILE A 296 -5.54 -1.89 1.16
CA ILE A 296 -5.20 -0.78 0.26
C ILE A 296 -6.36 0.22 0.16
N ALA A 297 -7.60 -0.28 0.08
CA ALA A 297 -8.77 0.58 0.05
C ALA A 297 -8.89 1.41 1.35
N ASP A 298 -8.68 0.79 2.50
CA ASP A 298 -8.71 1.47 3.81
C ASP A 298 -7.55 2.48 3.93
N ARG A 299 -6.33 2.14 3.52
CA ARG A 299 -5.16 3.06 3.48
C ARG A 299 -5.42 4.27 2.58
N LYS A 300 -6.01 4.06 1.40
CA LYS A 300 -6.38 5.14 0.49
C LYS A 300 -7.39 6.08 1.13
N LYS A 301 -8.46 5.55 1.70
CA LYS A 301 -9.49 6.32 2.38
C LYS A 301 -8.93 7.12 3.56
N GLU A 302 -8.00 6.54 4.32
CA GLU A 302 -7.32 7.25 5.40
C GLU A 302 -6.48 8.41 4.84
N LEU A 303 -5.71 8.16 3.77
CA LEU A 303 -4.91 9.20 3.11
C LEU A 303 -5.79 10.34 2.58
N GLU A 304 -6.92 10.04 1.96
CA GLU A 304 -7.88 11.04 1.48
C GLU A 304 -8.36 11.96 2.62
N THR A 305 -8.50 11.42 3.85
CA THR A 305 -8.86 12.22 5.02
C THR A 305 -7.78 13.24 5.36
N TYR A 306 -6.49 12.87 5.26
CA TYR A 306 -5.39 13.81 5.47
C TYR A 306 -5.26 14.82 4.32
N LEU A 307 -5.45 14.40 3.07
CA LEU A 307 -5.39 15.30 1.91
C LEU A 307 -6.52 16.32 1.86
N ALA A 308 -7.64 16.03 2.52
CA ALA A 308 -8.75 16.98 2.66
C ALA A 308 -8.51 18.08 3.70
N VAL A 309 -7.42 17.98 4.50
CA VAL A 309 -7.11 18.97 5.54
C VAL A 309 -6.71 20.30 4.94
N GLN A 310 -7.24 21.37 5.52
CA GLN A 310 -6.85 22.75 5.23
C GLN A 310 -6.46 23.42 6.55
N ILE A 311 -5.32 24.08 6.55
CA ILE A 311 -4.86 24.89 7.67
C ILE A 311 -4.93 26.35 7.24
N ASP A 312 -5.89 27.09 7.77
CA ASP A 312 -6.08 28.50 7.46
C ASP A 312 -5.28 29.35 8.44
N TYR A 313 -4.12 29.77 7.99
CA TYR A 313 -3.24 30.65 8.76
C TYR A 313 -3.70 32.09 8.72
N SER A 314 -3.53 32.79 9.84
CA SER A 314 -3.73 34.21 9.92
C SER A 314 -2.74 34.90 10.85
N ILE A 315 -2.30 36.10 10.46
CA ILE A 315 -1.56 37.03 11.29
C ILE A 315 -2.22 38.42 11.09
N ASP A 316 -2.98 38.88 12.08
CA ASP A 316 -3.81 40.08 12.00
C ASP A 316 -4.74 40.04 10.76
N ARG A 317 -4.44 40.80 9.71
CA ARG A 317 -5.26 40.91 8.49
C ARG A 317 -4.67 40.18 7.29
N ILE A 318 -3.58 39.48 7.48
CA ILE A 318 -2.95 38.65 6.46
C ILE A 318 -3.37 37.20 6.72
N SER A 319 -3.87 36.51 5.69
CA SER A 319 -4.26 35.13 5.77
C SER A 319 -3.81 34.35 4.53
N TRP A 320 -3.55 33.07 4.71
CA TRP A 320 -3.26 32.12 3.64
C TRP A 320 -3.67 30.72 4.07
N THR A 321 -3.92 29.83 3.11
CA THR A 321 -4.29 28.46 3.36
C THR A 321 -3.16 27.52 2.98
N LEU A 322 -2.83 26.58 3.85
CA LEU A 322 -1.98 25.45 3.58
C LEU A 322 -2.85 24.24 3.31
N ASP A 323 -2.75 23.65 2.12
CA ASP A 323 -3.52 22.51 1.66
C ASP A 323 -2.64 21.41 1.07
N ALA A 324 -3.26 20.33 0.59
CA ALA A 324 -2.59 19.17 0.05
C ALA A 324 -1.70 19.48 -1.18
N SER A 325 -1.94 20.56 -1.90
CA SER A 325 -1.06 20.96 -3.01
C SER A 325 0.37 21.27 -2.54
N THR A 326 0.48 21.68 -1.29
CA THR A 326 1.76 21.97 -0.63
C THR A 326 2.25 20.78 0.19
N PHE A 327 1.41 20.24 1.09
CA PHE A 327 1.86 19.23 2.05
C PHE A 327 1.66 17.78 1.61
N GLY A 328 0.96 17.49 0.52
CA GLY A 328 0.65 16.13 0.09
C GLY A 328 1.91 15.23 -0.04
N SER A 329 2.99 15.80 -0.60
CA SER A 329 4.27 15.09 -0.75
C SER A 329 5.02 14.85 0.58
N TRP A 330 4.58 15.44 1.68
CA TRP A 330 5.18 15.27 2.99
C TRP A 330 4.69 14.00 3.69
N LEU A 331 3.56 13.45 3.22
CA LEU A 331 2.98 12.22 3.76
C LEU A 331 3.81 11.00 3.35
N TYR A 332 3.88 10.03 4.24
CA TYR A 332 4.42 8.70 4.02
C TYR A 332 3.74 7.71 4.95
N TYR A 333 3.63 6.46 4.51
CA TYR A 333 3.06 5.38 5.31
C TYR A 333 4.16 4.62 6.02
N ASP A 334 4.04 4.43 7.32
CA ASP A 334 5.01 3.71 8.13
C ASP A 334 4.36 3.08 9.36
N ASN A 335 4.67 1.81 9.61
CA ASN A 335 4.15 1.03 10.73
C ASN A 335 2.62 1.14 10.89
N GLY A 336 1.88 0.97 9.80
CA GLY A 336 0.42 0.96 9.81
C GLY A 336 -0.24 2.34 9.93
N LYS A 337 0.50 3.46 9.75
CA LYS A 337 -0.03 4.82 9.90
C LYS A 337 0.57 5.80 8.90
N TRP A 338 -0.23 6.76 8.47
CA TRP A 338 0.25 7.92 7.74
C TRP A 338 0.94 8.91 8.69
N LYS A 339 2.08 9.41 8.27
CA LYS A 339 2.92 10.36 9.03
C LYS A 339 3.40 11.50 8.13
N PHE A 340 3.71 12.64 8.75
CA PHE A 340 4.29 13.79 8.06
C PHE A 340 5.80 13.86 8.29
N LYS A 341 6.59 13.99 7.22
CA LYS A 341 8.05 14.17 7.25
C LYS A 341 8.43 15.45 8.00
N LYS A 342 9.05 15.31 9.19
CA LYS A 342 9.44 16.46 10.02
C LYS A 342 10.26 17.49 9.24
N LYS A 343 11.23 17.05 8.43
CA LYS A 343 12.10 17.92 7.63
C LYS A 343 11.31 18.79 6.63
N SER A 344 10.28 18.23 5.99
CA SER A 344 9.44 18.96 5.02
C SER A 344 8.58 19.99 5.72
N VAL A 345 7.95 19.65 6.84
CA VAL A 345 7.18 20.61 7.66
C VAL A 345 8.08 21.73 8.16
N GLN A 346 9.27 21.41 8.68
CA GLN A 346 10.22 22.42 9.14
C GLN A 346 10.72 23.34 8.01
N ALA A 347 10.93 22.80 6.81
CA ALA A 347 11.32 23.60 5.65
C ALA A 347 10.22 24.62 5.29
N TYR A 348 8.97 24.20 5.31
CA TYR A 348 7.83 25.09 5.10
C TYR A 348 7.75 26.17 6.18
N VAL A 349 7.86 25.81 7.45
CA VAL A 349 7.84 26.78 8.56
C VAL A 349 8.99 27.77 8.46
N LYS A 350 10.19 27.33 8.02
CA LYS A 350 11.30 28.27 7.74
C LYS A 350 10.95 29.24 6.61
N GLN A 351 10.30 28.77 5.56
CA GLN A 351 9.82 29.63 4.48
C GLN A 351 8.75 30.62 4.97
N LEU A 352 7.88 30.23 5.90
CA LEU A 352 6.96 31.16 6.56
C LEU A 352 7.72 32.22 7.33
N ALA A 353 8.73 31.85 8.12
CA ALA A 353 9.57 32.78 8.84
C ALA A 353 10.28 33.76 7.88
N GLU A 354 10.89 33.26 6.80
CA GLU A 354 11.53 34.13 5.77
C GLU A 354 10.54 35.10 5.12
N THR A 355 9.26 34.74 5.04
CA THR A 355 8.23 35.55 4.39
C THR A 355 7.60 36.56 5.33
N TYR A 356 7.37 36.14 6.58
CA TYR A 356 6.55 36.91 7.52
C TYR A 356 7.30 37.49 8.72
N ASP A 357 8.54 37.10 8.99
CA ASP A 357 9.34 37.71 10.04
C ASP A 357 9.69 39.14 9.66
N THR A 358 9.56 40.01 10.64
CA THR A 358 9.91 41.44 10.47
C THR A 358 11.13 41.82 11.31
N VAL A 359 11.55 40.98 12.26
CA VAL A 359 12.81 41.21 12.99
C VAL A 359 13.99 41.27 12.02
N GLY A 360 14.87 42.26 12.18
CA GLY A 360 16.03 42.46 11.33
C GLY A 360 15.74 43.12 9.98
N THR A 361 14.48 43.42 9.66
CA THR A 361 14.15 44.13 8.41
C THR A 361 14.23 45.65 8.61
N THR A 362 14.52 46.38 7.52
CA THR A 362 14.48 47.85 7.49
C THR A 362 13.08 48.33 7.16
N ARG A 363 12.59 49.35 7.91
CA ARG A 363 11.29 49.99 7.71
C ARG A 363 11.48 51.45 7.35
N THR A 364 10.74 51.94 6.41
CA THR A 364 10.57 53.38 6.19
C THR A 364 9.49 53.87 7.14
N PHE A 365 9.88 54.73 8.07
CA PHE A 365 9.00 55.29 9.10
C PHE A 365 8.82 56.77 8.87
N GLN A 366 7.57 57.27 8.91
CA GLN A 366 7.29 58.69 8.90
C GLN A 366 7.23 59.24 10.33
N THR A 367 8.17 60.06 10.68
CA THR A 367 8.26 60.66 12.02
C THR A 367 7.09 61.63 12.29
N TYR A 368 6.83 61.94 13.56
CA TYR A 368 5.81 62.91 13.97
C TYR A 368 6.00 64.27 13.30
N THR A 369 7.26 64.69 13.07
CA THR A 369 7.57 65.92 12.36
C THR A 369 7.40 65.84 10.84
N GLY A 370 6.99 64.72 10.29
CA GLY A 370 6.71 64.49 8.86
C GLY A 370 7.92 64.08 8.03
N ARG A 371 9.09 63.88 8.62
CA ARG A 371 10.31 63.41 7.95
C ARG A 371 10.21 61.89 7.78
N TYR A 372 10.75 61.34 6.69
CA TYR A 372 10.90 59.90 6.51
C TYR A 372 12.30 59.45 6.94
N VAL A 373 12.37 58.41 7.74
CA VAL A 373 13.60 57.75 8.19
C VAL A 373 13.54 56.26 7.90
N GLU A 374 14.70 55.67 7.67
CA GLU A 374 14.82 54.20 7.50
C GLU A 374 15.48 53.61 8.76
N GLU A 375 14.76 52.74 9.42
CA GLU A 375 15.23 52.14 10.66
C GLU A 375 15.18 50.60 10.58
N THR A 376 16.22 49.95 11.10
CA THR A 376 16.34 48.53 11.15
C THR A 376 15.98 47.98 12.53
N GLY A 377 14.98 47.11 12.60
CA GLY A 377 14.50 46.54 13.86
C GLY A 377 15.20 45.25 14.24
N ASN A 378 16.48 45.31 14.59
CA ASN A 378 17.22 44.09 14.99
C ASN A 378 16.69 43.45 16.28
N ARG A 379 15.89 44.15 17.08
CA ARG A 379 15.33 43.72 18.36
C ARG A 379 13.83 43.95 18.46
N TYR A 380 13.21 44.34 17.38
CA TYR A 380 11.79 44.62 17.30
C TYR A 380 11.20 43.97 16.07
N GLY A 381 9.96 43.53 16.20
CA GLY A 381 9.18 42.95 15.11
C GLY A 381 8.66 41.57 15.47
N TRP A 382 8.17 40.91 14.46
CA TRP A 382 7.63 39.55 14.53
C TRP A 382 8.70 38.55 14.15
N ALA A 383 8.79 37.46 14.90
CA ALA A 383 9.65 36.31 14.58
C ALA A 383 8.93 35.03 14.93
N ILE A 384 8.76 34.17 13.96
CA ILE A 384 8.14 32.83 14.15
C ILE A 384 9.10 31.94 14.96
N ASP A 385 8.59 31.26 15.96
CA ASP A 385 9.30 30.15 16.61
C ASP A 385 9.23 28.93 15.69
N VAL A 386 10.30 28.72 14.92
CA VAL A 386 10.37 27.65 13.92
C VAL A 386 10.21 26.26 14.57
N GLU A 387 10.71 26.08 15.78
CA GLU A 387 10.63 24.76 16.45
C GLU A 387 9.22 24.50 16.98
N ALA A 388 8.67 25.46 17.73
CA ALA A 388 7.31 25.36 18.27
C ALA A 388 6.27 25.24 17.14
N GLU A 389 6.38 26.09 16.10
CA GLU A 389 5.44 26.03 14.97
C GLU A 389 5.57 24.73 14.16
N THR A 390 6.80 24.21 13.93
CA THR A 390 6.99 22.90 13.29
C THR A 390 6.30 21.78 14.06
N LYS A 391 6.39 21.80 15.38
CA LYS A 391 5.70 20.83 16.24
C LYS A 391 4.19 21.00 16.14
N GLY A 392 3.71 22.22 16.36
CA GLY A 392 2.26 22.51 16.33
C GLY A 392 1.61 22.23 14.99
N LEU A 393 2.27 22.59 13.87
CA LEU A 393 1.75 22.27 12.52
C LEU A 393 1.71 20.76 12.27
N ARG A 394 2.73 20.00 12.70
CA ARG A 394 2.69 18.53 12.55
C ARG A 394 1.54 17.91 13.33
N GLU A 395 1.28 18.38 14.54
CA GLU A 395 0.16 17.92 15.36
C GLU A 395 -1.18 18.29 14.71
N ALA A 396 -1.29 19.50 14.17
CA ALA A 396 -2.46 19.98 13.44
C ALA A 396 -2.76 19.09 12.23
N LEU A 397 -1.79 18.87 11.36
CA LEU A 397 -1.92 18.01 10.18
C LEU A 397 -2.23 16.55 10.58
N ALA A 398 -1.57 16.02 11.61
CA ALA A 398 -1.79 14.66 12.09
C ALA A 398 -3.18 14.46 12.71
N SER A 399 -3.88 15.53 13.09
CA SER A 399 -5.26 15.46 13.59
C SER A 399 -6.27 15.04 12.50
N GLY A 400 -5.92 15.16 11.22
CA GLY A 400 -6.82 14.91 10.09
C GLY A 400 -7.99 15.88 9.98
N LYS A 401 -7.89 17.07 10.63
CA LYS A 401 -8.98 18.05 10.69
C LYS A 401 -8.52 19.42 10.23
N SER A 402 -9.32 20.06 9.38
CA SER A 402 -9.12 21.44 9.02
C SER A 402 -9.30 22.35 10.22
N GLN A 403 -8.47 23.36 10.33
CA GLN A 403 -8.49 24.31 11.45
C GLN A 403 -7.84 25.64 11.09
N GLU A 404 -8.22 26.68 11.82
CA GLU A 404 -7.57 27.97 11.80
C GLU A 404 -6.34 27.95 12.72
N ARG A 405 -5.26 28.64 12.31
CA ARG A 405 -4.03 28.77 13.09
C ARG A 405 -3.44 30.18 12.96
N THR A 406 -2.83 30.61 14.03
CA THR A 406 -1.83 31.68 14.02
C THR A 406 -0.48 31.02 14.27
N PRO A 407 0.60 31.35 13.54
CA PRO A 407 1.92 30.79 13.80
C PRO A 407 2.35 31.04 15.26
N GLU A 408 3.11 30.08 15.81
CA GLU A 408 3.77 30.29 17.09
C GLU A 408 4.92 31.28 16.92
N PHE A 409 4.94 32.33 17.72
CA PHE A 409 5.93 33.38 17.66
C PHE A 409 6.87 33.35 18.86
N SER A 410 8.18 33.48 18.62
CA SER A 410 9.18 33.76 19.65
C SER A 410 9.18 35.20 20.07
N GLN A 411 8.73 36.12 19.17
CA GLN A 411 8.61 37.55 19.42
C GLN A 411 7.49 38.13 18.55
N THR A 412 6.77 39.13 19.09
CA THR A 412 5.70 39.83 18.38
C THR A 412 5.97 41.32 18.31
N GLY A 413 5.55 41.96 17.23
CA GLY A 413 5.48 43.44 17.12
C GLY A 413 4.13 43.97 17.62
N ALA A 414 3.96 45.28 17.64
CA ALA A 414 2.73 45.96 18.11
C ALA A 414 1.57 45.87 17.11
N ALA A 415 1.85 45.60 15.84
CA ALA A 415 0.88 45.44 14.78
C ALA A 415 1.44 44.46 13.72
N TYR A 416 0.57 43.93 12.85
CA TYR A 416 1.00 43.20 11.67
C TYR A 416 0.03 43.49 10.52
N ASN A 417 0.35 44.48 9.69
CA ASN A 417 -0.52 44.87 8.59
C ASN A 417 0.29 45.49 7.44
N LYS A 418 -0.38 45.85 6.34
CA LYS A 418 0.26 46.43 5.15
C LYS A 418 0.97 47.77 5.38
N TYR A 419 0.76 48.40 6.53
CA TYR A 419 1.42 49.66 6.89
C TYR A 419 2.64 49.48 7.80
N GLY A 420 2.93 48.22 8.15
CA GLY A 420 4.06 47.83 8.98
C GLY A 420 3.67 47.18 10.30
N ASP A 421 4.65 47.03 11.18
CA ASP A 421 4.54 46.31 12.45
C ASP A 421 4.62 47.24 13.69
N ILE A 422 4.80 48.56 13.48
CA ILE A 422 4.92 49.55 14.57
C ILE A 422 3.54 49.92 15.17
N GLY A 423 2.48 49.94 14.35
CA GLY A 423 1.15 50.33 14.79
C GLY A 423 0.99 51.88 14.96
N TYR A 424 0.05 52.26 15.82
CA TYR A 424 -0.31 53.67 16.01
C TYR A 424 0.06 54.24 17.40
N SER A 425 0.68 53.40 18.25
CA SER A 425 1.12 53.80 19.59
C SER A 425 2.59 53.44 19.77
N TYR A 426 3.44 54.47 19.92
CA TYR A 426 4.89 54.30 19.96
C TYR A 426 5.58 55.52 20.59
N VAL A 427 6.87 55.38 20.90
CA VAL A 427 7.75 56.46 21.33
C VAL A 427 8.75 56.74 20.23
N GLU A 428 8.89 58.02 19.82
CA GLU A 428 9.98 58.47 18.98
C GLU A 428 11.06 59.13 19.83
N VAL A 429 12.32 58.87 19.50
CA VAL A 429 13.50 59.55 20.07
C VAL A 429 14.31 60.13 18.94
N ASP A 430 14.11 61.43 18.67
CA ASP A 430 14.92 62.21 17.70
C ASP A 430 16.28 62.54 18.31
N LEU A 431 17.28 61.73 17.92
CA LEU A 431 18.65 61.86 18.41
C LEU A 431 19.36 63.14 17.93
N SER A 432 18.96 63.61 16.72
CA SER A 432 19.50 64.81 16.15
C SER A 432 18.96 66.05 16.85
N ASN A 433 17.68 66.16 17.11
CA ASN A 433 17.03 67.30 17.73
C ASN A 433 16.90 67.14 19.24
N GLN A 434 17.34 66.00 19.81
CA GLN A 434 17.29 65.76 21.25
C GLN A 434 15.86 65.91 21.81
N HIS A 435 14.91 65.24 21.15
CA HIS A 435 13.49 65.33 21.49
C HIS A 435 12.83 63.97 21.53
N VAL A 436 11.89 63.76 22.44
CA VAL A 436 11.06 62.56 22.54
C VAL A 436 9.62 62.92 22.26
N TYR A 437 8.92 62.10 21.46
CA TYR A 437 7.50 62.23 21.20
C TYR A 437 6.82 60.91 21.63
N LEU A 438 5.75 61.01 22.42
CA LEU A 438 4.88 59.88 22.76
C LEU A 438 3.59 59.96 21.96
N ILE A 439 3.38 59.01 21.09
CA ILE A 439 2.19 58.89 20.27
C ILE A 439 1.33 57.72 20.81
N ILE A 440 0.05 57.97 21.06
CA ILE A 440 -0.94 56.95 21.42
C ILE A 440 -2.12 57.06 20.47
N ASP A 441 -2.49 55.93 19.85
CA ASP A 441 -3.57 55.84 18.86
C ASP A 441 -3.47 56.92 17.75
N GLY A 442 -2.24 57.20 17.30
CA GLY A 442 -1.93 58.19 16.26
C GLY A 442 -1.97 59.61 16.72
N LYS A 443 -2.08 59.92 18.03
CA LYS A 443 -2.16 61.26 18.60
C LYS A 443 -0.97 61.52 19.50
N LEU A 444 -0.40 62.71 19.38
CA LEU A 444 0.63 63.18 20.31
C LEU A 444 0.02 63.32 21.73
N VAL A 445 0.58 62.63 22.69
CA VAL A 445 0.21 62.70 24.10
C VAL A 445 1.19 63.51 24.90
N GLU A 446 2.50 63.33 24.58
CA GLU A 446 3.55 64.10 25.26
C GLU A 446 4.70 64.33 24.27
N ASP A 447 5.33 65.53 24.40
CA ASP A 447 6.60 65.83 23.76
C ASP A 447 7.57 66.43 24.77
N SER A 448 8.85 66.12 24.61
CA SER A 448 9.84 66.51 25.60
C SER A 448 11.23 66.69 25.01
N PRO A 449 11.93 67.83 25.30
CA PRO A 449 13.37 67.81 25.10
C PRO A 449 14.00 66.74 26.00
N CYS A 450 15.07 66.11 25.50
CA CYS A 450 15.79 65.07 26.21
C CYS A 450 17.31 65.28 26.18
N VAL A 451 18.04 64.44 26.91
CA VAL A 451 19.48 64.27 26.78
C VAL A 451 19.82 62.84 26.62
N THR A 452 20.31 62.47 25.46
CA THR A 452 20.69 61.09 25.12
C THR A 452 22.15 60.79 25.50
N GLY A 453 22.66 59.62 25.07
CA GLY A 453 24.01 59.16 25.36
C GLY A 453 25.10 60.05 24.87
N CYS A 454 26.22 60.13 25.63
CA CYS A 454 27.37 61.06 25.36
C CYS A 454 28.17 60.52 24.15
N VAL A 455 28.03 61.23 23.01
CA VAL A 455 28.72 60.87 21.76
C VAL A 455 30.23 60.94 21.91
N LYS A 456 30.74 62.03 22.54
CA LYS A 456 32.19 62.26 22.72
C LYS A 456 32.87 61.16 23.52
N LYS A 457 32.11 60.43 24.40
CA LYS A 457 32.62 59.33 25.21
C LYS A 457 32.33 57.98 24.56
N GLY A 458 31.76 57.90 23.39
CA GLY A 458 31.36 56.66 22.74
C GLY A 458 30.13 56.02 23.35
N HIS A 459 29.35 56.75 24.14
CA HIS A 459 28.14 56.27 24.82
C HIS A 459 26.86 56.71 24.09
N GLY A 460 26.91 57.03 22.79
CA GLY A 460 25.73 57.46 22.04
C GLY A 460 24.57 56.47 22.18
N THR A 461 23.37 57.01 22.31
CA THR A 461 22.16 56.13 22.22
C THR A 461 22.11 55.56 20.81
N PRO A 462 22.06 54.22 20.63
CA PRO A 462 21.99 53.66 19.30
C PRO A 462 20.65 53.98 18.62
N ASP A 463 20.73 54.32 17.35
CA ASP A 463 19.57 54.38 16.46
C ASP A 463 18.97 52.97 16.23
N GLY A 464 17.76 52.89 15.71
CA GLY A 464 17.08 51.67 15.41
C GLY A 464 15.70 51.55 16.05
N LEU A 465 15.10 50.36 15.87
CA LEU A 465 13.76 50.07 16.33
C LEU A 465 13.81 49.05 17.48
N TYR A 466 13.19 49.42 18.59
CA TYR A 466 13.18 48.71 19.85
C TYR A 466 11.76 48.58 20.41
N SER A 467 11.58 47.93 21.55
CA SER A 467 10.35 47.95 22.34
C SER A 467 10.63 48.17 23.80
N ILE A 468 9.69 48.80 24.51
CA ILE A 468 9.72 48.85 25.97
C ILE A 468 9.72 47.42 26.52
N THR A 469 10.74 47.07 27.29
CA THR A 469 10.86 45.71 27.85
C THR A 469 9.97 45.56 29.08
N TYR A 470 10.02 46.52 29.98
CA TYR A 470 9.16 46.62 31.17
C TYR A 470 9.18 48.06 31.68
N LYS A 471 8.44 48.38 32.72
CA LYS A 471 8.54 49.66 33.44
C LYS A 471 8.59 49.45 34.94
N GLU A 472 9.37 50.27 35.62
CA GLU A 472 9.58 50.17 37.06
C GLU A 472 9.63 51.57 37.70
N SER A 473 9.00 51.72 38.86
CA SER A 473 8.98 52.97 39.63
C SER A 473 8.86 52.68 41.14
N PRO A 474 9.77 53.16 41.98
CA PRO A 474 11.08 53.74 41.66
C PRO A 474 12.11 52.66 41.28
N SER A 475 13.23 53.04 40.62
CA SER A 475 14.30 52.11 40.27
C SER A 475 15.68 52.67 40.60
N VAL A 476 16.70 51.79 40.58
CA VAL A 476 18.11 52.17 40.77
C VAL A 476 18.93 51.69 39.58
N LEU A 477 19.44 52.62 38.78
CA LEU A 477 20.31 52.35 37.65
C LEU A 477 21.74 52.13 38.14
N ARG A 478 22.33 50.97 37.80
CA ARG A 478 23.69 50.59 38.16
C ARG A 478 24.55 50.38 36.94
N GLY A 479 25.71 51.01 36.92
CA GLY A 479 26.78 50.77 35.96
C GLY A 479 28.08 50.43 36.69
N GLU A 480 29.17 50.28 35.92
CA GLU A 480 30.49 49.94 36.51
C GLU A 480 30.97 50.99 37.50
N ASP A 481 30.64 52.26 37.30
CA ASP A 481 31.14 53.44 38.04
C ASP A 481 30.02 54.35 38.61
N TYR A 482 28.75 53.93 38.53
CA TYR A 482 27.64 54.73 39.06
C TYR A 482 26.49 53.90 39.64
N GLU A 483 25.83 54.49 40.61
CA GLU A 483 24.52 54.08 41.12
C GLU A 483 23.62 55.31 41.18
N THR A 484 22.53 55.32 40.44
CA THR A 484 21.65 56.47 40.30
C THR A 484 20.21 56.08 40.54
N LYS A 485 19.53 56.73 41.48
CA LYS A 485 18.10 56.56 41.73
C LYS A 485 17.30 57.37 40.74
N VAL A 486 16.29 56.69 40.14
CA VAL A 486 15.32 57.31 39.25
C VAL A 486 13.91 57.00 39.72
N ASN A 487 12.96 57.85 39.39
CA ASN A 487 11.56 57.60 39.77
C ASN A 487 10.86 56.76 38.74
N PHE A 488 11.24 56.86 37.48
CA PHE A 488 10.61 56.16 36.35
C PHE A 488 11.69 55.53 35.50
N TRP A 489 11.66 54.17 35.37
CA TRP A 489 12.59 53.44 34.54
C TRP A 489 11.82 52.67 33.46
N MET A 490 12.18 52.88 32.21
CA MET A 490 11.51 52.35 31.00
C MET A 490 12.56 51.84 30.02
N PRO A 491 13.16 50.64 30.25
CA PRO A 491 14.19 50.09 29.37
C PRO A 491 13.61 49.63 28.04
N PHE A 492 14.38 49.87 26.94
CA PHE A 492 14.01 49.44 25.59
C PHE A 492 15.15 48.71 24.85
N ASN A 493 16.41 48.91 25.26
CA ASN A 493 17.56 48.26 24.64
C ASN A 493 18.57 47.84 25.70
N ARG A 494 18.46 46.63 26.22
CA ARG A 494 19.30 46.08 27.34
C ARG A 494 19.27 47.01 28.56
N GLY A 495 20.40 47.64 28.87
CA GLY A 495 20.52 48.63 29.94
C GLY A 495 20.22 50.08 29.53
N ILE A 496 19.71 50.32 28.31
CA ILE A 496 19.34 51.64 27.81
C ILE A 496 17.82 51.79 27.91
N GLY A 497 17.34 52.88 28.46
CA GLY A 497 15.93 53.20 28.62
C GLY A 497 15.65 54.68 28.77
N LEU A 498 14.36 55.02 28.81
CA LEU A 498 13.90 56.37 29.18
C LEU A 498 13.79 56.44 30.70
N HIS A 499 14.19 57.54 31.28
CA HIS A 499 14.04 57.79 32.71
C HIS A 499 14.09 59.30 33.06
N ASP A 500 13.57 59.68 34.21
CA ASP A 500 13.71 61.01 34.72
C ASP A 500 15.18 61.30 35.15
N ALA A 501 15.61 62.54 35.00
CA ALA A 501 16.93 62.94 35.40
C ALA A 501 16.84 64.23 36.23
N THR A 502 16.45 64.10 37.49
CA THR A 502 16.22 65.23 38.42
C THR A 502 17.47 66.00 38.77
N TRP A 503 18.64 65.46 38.43
CA TRP A 503 19.95 66.13 38.58
C TRP A 503 20.30 67.07 37.41
N ARG A 504 19.41 67.25 36.41
CA ARG A 504 19.60 68.12 35.26
C ARG A 504 18.60 69.24 35.29
N ASP A 505 19.10 70.47 35.09
CA ASP A 505 18.27 71.67 35.00
C ASP A 505 17.95 72.04 33.53
N LYS A 506 18.69 71.46 32.58
CA LYS A 506 18.54 71.72 31.14
C LYS A 506 18.49 70.42 30.34
N PHE A 507 17.67 70.43 29.30
CA PHE A 507 17.50 69.30 28.35
C PHE A 507 17.50 69.83 26.92
N GLY A 508 17.83 68.99 25.94
CA GLY A 508 17.87 69.32 24.51
C GLY A 508 19.18 69.93 24.07
N GLY A 509 19.24 70.37 22.81
CA GLY A 509 20.40 70.96 22.17
C GLY A 509 21.64 70.08 22.17
N ASP A 510 22.83 70.66 22.22
CA ASP A 510 24.10 69.90 22.07
C ASP A 510 24.60 69.26 23.40
N ILE A 511 23.81 69.27 24.45
CA ILE A 511 24.21 68.74 25.76
C ILE A 511 24.68 67.26 25.64
N TYR A 512 24.04 66.48 24.85
CA TYR A 512 24.37 65.05 24.63
C TYR A 512 25.76 64.84 24.07
N TYR A 513 26.28 65.78 23.30
CA TYR A 513 27.57 65.61 22.67
C TYR A 513 28.71 65.42 23.67
N SER A 514 28.78 66.25 24.74
CA SER A 514 29.86 66.22 25.72
C SER A 514 29.43 65.90 27.17
N SER A 515 28.14 66.07 27.51
CA SER A 515 27.56 65.87 28.85
C SER A 515 26.33 65.03 28.80
N GLY A 516 26.27 64.07 27.85
CA GLY A 516 25.22 63.11 27.71
C GLY A 516 25.26 62.04 28.80
N SER A 517 24.32 61.10 28.72
CA SER A 517 24.20 59.88 29.58
C SER A 517 25.18 58.75 29.15
N HIS A 518 25.10 57.60 29.77
CA HIS A 518 25.78 56.37 29.34
C HIS A 518 24.98 55.56 28.27
N GLY A 519 24.05 56.24 27.56
CA GLY A 519 23.22 55.67 26.52
C GLY A 519 21.73 55.88 26.76
N CYS A 520 21.30 56.09 27.98
CA CYS A 520 19.90 56.30 28.34
C CYS A 520 19.36 57.65 27.83
N VAL A 521 18.07 57.75 27.71
CA VAL A 521 17.33 58.96 27.33
C VAL A 521 16.83 59.66 28.61
N ASN A 522 17.53 60.71 28.99
CA ASN A 522 17.21 61.47 30.19
C ASN A 522 16.09 62.46 29.88
N LEU A 523 15.08 62.52 30.73
CA LEU A 523 13.88 63.34 30.59
C LEU A 523 13.66 64.20 31.81
N PRO A 524 13.01 65.42 31.68
CA PRO A 524 12.46 66.13 32.80
C PRO A 524 11.48 65.27 33.61
N TYR A 525 11.49 65.40 34.95
CA TYR A 525 10.66 64.55 35.84
C TYR A 525 9.19 64.46 35.44
N GLN A 526 8.55 65.61 35.22
CA GLN A 526 7.11 65.64 34.86
C GLN A 526 6.81 64.95 33.52
N LYS A 527 7.70 65.11 32.53
CA LYS A 527 7.59 64.49 31.21
C LYS A 527 7.78 62.98 31.28
N ALA A 528 8.79 62.55 32.04
CA ALA A 528 9.00 61.13 32.30
C ALA A 528 7.80 60.48 33.00
N ALA A 529 7.15 61.20 33.93
CA ALA A 529 5.94 60.72 34.61
C ALA A 529 4.79 60.45 33.60
N VAL A 530 4.50 61.42 32.74
CA VAL A 530 3.43 61.29 31.71
C VAL A 530 3.75 60.13 30.75
N ILE A 531 5.00 60.03 30.29
CA ILE A 531 5.42 58.92 29.43
C ILE A 531 5.25 57.59 30.16
N TYR A 532 5.71 57.47 31.41
CA TYR A 532 5.62 56.28 32.21
C TYR A 532 4.17 55.78 32.41
N GLU A 533 3.24 56.72 32.64
CA GLU A 533 1.81 56.39 32.82
C GLU A 533 1.19 55.78 31.57
N ASN A 534 1.59 56.20 30.37
CA ASN A 534 0.95 55.86 29.10
C ASN A 534 1.66 54.77 28.33
N ILE A 535 2.88 54.35 28.66
CA ILE A 535 3.57 53.25 27.97
C ILE A 535 3.29 51.89 28.59
N TYR A 536 3.54 50.85 27.83
CA TYR A 536 3.41 49.45 28.24
C TYR A 536 4.55 48.59 27.65
N ALA A 537 4.79 47.42 28.23
CA ALA A 537 5.76 46.47 27.70
C ALA A 537 5.38 46.04 26.28
N GLY A 538 6.33 46.02 25.36
CA GLY A 538 6.09 45.73 23.94
C GLY A 538 5.83 46.98 23.08
N MET A 539 5.57 48.16 23.66
CA MET A 539 5.39 49.40 22.89
C MET A 539 6.65 49.73 22.09
N PRO A 540 6.56 50.00 20.79
CA PRO A 540 7.72 50.40 19.96
C PRO A 540 8.43 51.65 20.45
N VAL A 541 9.75 51.65 20.33
CA VAL A 541 10.62 52.81 20.52
C VAL A 541 11.49 52.98 19.28
N ILE A 542 11.32 54.10 18.58
CA ILE A 542 12.03 54.41 17.35
C ILE A 542 13.09 55.47 17.67
N CYS A 543 14.38 55.14 17.60
CA CYS A 543 15.49 56.04 17.78
C CYS A 543 16.11 56.35 16.41
N TYR A 544 16.14 57.60 16.02
CA TYR A 544 16.62 58.00 14.69
C TYR A 544 17.41 59.32 14.75
N TYR A 545 18.26 59.52 13.71
CA TYR A 545 19.01 60.76 13.50
C TYR A 545 18.36 61.71 12.50
#